data_7a84fb2e145abb49ee74198505cd1fa6
#
_entry.id   7a84fb2e145abb49ee74198505cd1fa6
#
_cell.length_a   1.000
_cell.length_b   1.000
_cell.length_c   1.000
_cell.angle_alpha   90.00
_cell.angle_beta   90.00
_cell.angle_gamma   90.00
#
_symmetry.space_group_name_H-M   'P 1'
#
loop_
_entity.id
_entity.type
_entity.pdbx_description
1 polymer ?
#
loop_
_entity_poly.entity_id
_entity_poly.type
_entity_poly.pdbx_seq_one_letter_code
_entity_poly.pdbx_strand_id
1 'polypeptide(L)'
;MKIPQEFDTIRPWEPEELPEVFDRLLSNDQFKQVLVYLYPQVPFELMAQKLKACKTNLEFQKAFCYDFVHGILKKAATGCEMDCTAIDNTRNYTFISNHRDIVFDSAILDVMLIDNGFPTTCEIAIGDNLLSLPWVKDLVRVNKAFIVERALSMRQMLVSSKRLSDYMHFAIKEKNENIWIAQREGRAKDSNDRTQKSILQMMSMGGEGSIIERLKQLHLVPLSISYEYDPCDFLKAKEFQQKRDNADWKKGPMDDLVSMQTGIFGYKGHVHYHAAPCLDEYLDSLDSDTPKQELYNKVAAYIDEQIFKNYRLYPGNYVALDLLEGSDAHQAEYTAEDVAKFRAYMEGQLAKIDLPGKDEAYLEERFLTMYANPARNYLAVR
;
A
#
# COMPACT_ATOMS: atom_id res chain seq x y z
N MET A 1 22.37 1.86 18.50
CA MET A 1 22.89 1.33 17.19
C MET A 1 23.36 2.53 16.38
N LYS A 2 24.46 2.42 15.63
CA LYS A 2 24.92 3.52 14.75
C LYS A 2 24.40 3.27 13.33
N ILE A 3 23.52 4.15 12.86
CA ILE A 3 22.98 4.07 11.49
C ILE A 3 24.03 4.65 10.52
N PRO A 4 24.29 3.99 9.38
CA PRO A 4 25.15 4.53 8.33
C PRO A 4 24.62 5.87 7.79
N GLN A 5 25.51 6.85 7.67
CA GLN A 5 25.16 8.22 7.24
C GLN A 5 24.56 8.27 5.82
N GLU A 6 24.88 7.29 4.98
CA GLU A 6 24.32 7.17 3.61
C GLU A 6 22.78 7.01 3.59
N PHE A 7 22.18 6.57 4.71
CA PHE A 7 20.74 6.42 4.85
C PHE A 7 20.02 7.67 5.36
N ASP A 8 20.73 8.70 5.83
CA ASP A 8 20.12 9.88 6.48
C ASP A 8 19.08 10.59 5.63
N THR A 9 19.23 10.57 4.31
CA THR A 9 18.29 11.23 3.40
C THR A 9 17.01 10.45 3.16
N ILE A 10 17.01 9.14 3.41
CA ILE A 10 15.89 8.25 3.09
C ILE A 10 15.22 7.60 4.30
N ARG A 11 15.94 7.34 5.40
CA ARG A 11 15.44 6.63 6.58
C ARG A 11 14.35 7.38 7.34
N PRO A 12 13.53 6.71 8.17
CA PRO A 12 12.72 7.37 9.20
C PRO A 12 13.56 8.27 10.11
N TRP A 13 12.91 9.18 10.82
CA TRP A 13 13.56 9.90 11.90
C TRP A 13 13.83 8.97 13.08
N GLU A 14 15.01 9.10 13.69
CA GLU A 14 15.36 8.30 14.87
C GLU A 14 14.86 8.98 16.16
N PRO A 15 14.72 8.22 17.25
CA PRO A 15 14.18 8.74 18.52
C PRO A 15 14.84 10.02 19.02
N GLU A 16 16.15 10.16 18.84
CA GLU A 16 16.92 11.34 19.27
C GLU A 16 16.60 12.60 18.47
N GLU A 17 16.11 12.43 17.22
CA GLU A 17 15.76 13.52 16.30
C GLU A 17 14.32 13.99 16.50
N LEU A 18 13.44 13.15 17.07
CA LEU A 18 12.01 13.43 17.20
C LEU A 18 11.68 14.75 17.92
N PRO A 19 12.35 15.15 19.01
CA PRO A 19 12.03 16.41 19.69
C PRO A 19 12.14 17.62 18.76
N GLU A 20 13.21 17.71 17.97
CA GLU A 20 13.41 18.81 17.02
C GLU A 20 12.41 18.75 15.86
N VAL A 21 12.13 17.54 15.36
CA VAL A 21 11.13 17.32 14.28
C VAL A 21 9.73 17.71 14.76
N PHE A 22 9.35 17.37 15.98
CA PHE A 22 8.07 17.76 16.57
C PHE A 22 7.95 19.28 16.72
N ASP A 23 9.02 19.96 17.12
CA ASP A 23 9.03 21.42 17.20
C ASP A 23 8.85 22.07 15.83
N ARG A 24 9.50 21.54 14.76
CA ARG A 24 9.29 22.00 13.39
C ARG A 24 7.86 21.78 12.90
N LEU A 25 7.30 20.59 13.14
CA LEU A 25 5.91 20.26 12.78
C LEU A 25 4.92 21.17 13.50
N LEU A 26 5.06 21.32 14.82
CA LEU A 26 4.18 22.17 15.63
C LEU A 26 4.31 23.65 15.33
N SER A 27 5.39 24.10 14.69
CA SER A 27 5.56 25.48 14.23
C SER A 27 4.93 25.74 12.85
N ASN A 28 4.57 24.67 12.11
CA ASN A 28 4.01 24.77 10.77
C ASN A 28 2.49 24.96 10.82
N ASP A 29 1.97 26.06 10.25
CA ASP A 29 0.55 26.40 10.30
C ASP A 29 -0.34 25.42 9.50
N GLN A 30 0.13 24.87 8.39
CA GLN A 30 -0.61 23.86 7.63
C GLN A 30 -0.74 22.55 8.44
N PHE A 31 0.33 22.12 9.09
CA PHE A 31 0.27 20.95 9.98
C PHE A 31 -0.68 21.17 11.15
N LYS A 32 -0.67 22.37 11.77
CA LYS A 32 -1.64 22.70 12.82
C LYS A 32 -3.08 22.59 12.32
N GLN A 33 -3.36 23.15 11.14
CA GLN A 33 -4.69 23.07 10.53
C GLN A 33 -5.12 21.63 10.29
N VAL A 34 -4.21 20.79 9.78
CA VAL A 34 -4.48 19.35 9.58
C VAL A 34 -4.78 18.65 10.91
N LEU A 35 -4.00 18.89 11.97
CA LEU A 35 -4.26 18.31 13.28
C LEU A 35 -5.62 18.71 13.82
N VAL A 36 -5.98 19.99 13.76
CA VAL A 36 -7.28 20.50 14.22
C VAL A 36 -8.42 19.91 13.40
N TYR A 37 -8.22 19.75 12.07
CA TYR A 37 -9.20 19.13 11.20
C TYR A 37 -9.45 17.65 11.53
N LEU A 38 -8.37 16.90 11.80
CA LEU A 38 -8.43 15.46 12.10
C LEU A 38 -8.98 15.19 13.51
N TYR A 39 -8.72 16.09 14.46
CA TYR A 39 -9.09 15.94 15.88
C TYR A 39 -9.87 17.16 16.39
N PRO A 40 -11.03 17.47 15.82
CA PRO A 40 -11.75 18.74 16.10
C PRO A 40 -12.24 18.87 17.54
N GLN A 41 -12.28 17.78 18.31
CA GLN A 41 -12.72 17.75 19.71
C GLN A 41 -11.56 17.88 20.71
N VAL A 42 -10.31 17.93 20.24
CA VAL A 42 -9.12 17.97 21.10
C VAL A 42 -8.42 19.31 20.94
N PRO A 43 -8.19 20.08 22.01
CA PRO A 43 -7.43 21.32 21.96
C PRO A 43 -6.03 21.10 21.38
N PHE A 44 -5.57 22.03 20.54
CA PHE A 44 -4.25 21.92 19.87
C PHE A 44 -3.11 21.77 20.87
N GLU A 45 -3.17 22.51 21.98
CA GLU A 45 -2.14 22.48 23.05
C GLU A 45 -2.00 21.09 23.66
N LEU A 46 -3.14 20.39 23.84
CA LEU A 46 -3.14 19.02 24.37
C LEU A 46 -2.55 18.04 23.34
N MET A 47 -2.88 18.22 22.05
CA MET A 47 -2.26 17.42 20.99
C MET A 47 -0.75 17.67 20.89
N ALA A 48 -0.32 18.93 21.02
CA ALA A 48 1.09 19.28 21.02
C ALA A 48 1.84 18.66 22.21
N GLN A 49 1.24 18.65 23.40
CA GLN A 49 1.80 17.97 24.58
C GLN A 49 1.90 16.46 24.36
N LYS A 50 0.83 15.82 23.81
CA LYS A 50 0.81 14.40 23.49
C LYS A 50 1.89 14.04 22.47
N LEU A 51 2.09 14.87 21.43
CA LEU A 51 3.12 14.68 20.42
C LEU A 51 4.52 14.73 21.03
N LYS A 52 4.83 15.75 21.81
CA LYS A 52 6.12 15.92 22.49
C LYS A 52 6.40 14.84 23.57
N ALA A 53 5.37 14.16 24.06
CA ALA A 53 5.53 13.05 25.00
C ALA A 53 6.01 11.77 24.34
N CYS A 54 5.79 11.60 23.02
CA CYS A 54 6.25 10.43 22.27
C CYS A 54 7.78 10.40 22.21
N LYS A 55 8.38 9.28 22.59
CA LYS A 55 9.85 9.07 22.59
C LYS A 55 10.32 8.22 21.41
N THR A 56 9.40 7.48 20.77
CA THR A 56 9.69 6.63 19.62
C THR A 56 8.62 6.82 18.55
N ASN A 57 8.96 6.44 17.32
CA ASN A 57 8.02 6.41 16.19
C ASN A 57 6.82 5.50 16.47
N LEU A 58 7.06 4.35 17.13
CA LEU A 58 5.98 3.43 17.50
C LEU A 58 5.02 4.05 18.53
N GLU A 59 5.55 4.81 19.49
CA GLU A 59 4.71 5.57 20.43
C GLU A 59 3.87 6.63 19.69
N PHE A 60 4.46 7.33 18.72
CA PHE A 60 3.72 8.25 17.87
C PHE A 60 2.59 7.54 17.11
N GLN A 61 2.89 6.41 16.47
CA GLN A 61 1.88 5.62 15.74
C GLN A 61 0.74 5.17 16.65
N LYS A 62 1.06 4.65 17.84
CA LYS A 62 0.05 4.26 18.84
C LYS A 62 -0.76 5.44 19.36
N ALA A 63 -0.13 6.60 19.56
CA ALA A 63 -0.78 7.77 20.13
C ALA A 63 -1.67 8.53 19.13
N PHE A 64 -1.32 8.55 17.83
CA PHE A 64 -2.00 9.36 16.82
C PHE A 64 -2.61 8.53 15.69
N CYS A 65 -1.92 7.50 15.18
CA CYS A 65 -2.39 6.78 14.01
C CYS A 65 -3.39 5.66 14.38
N TYR A 66 -3.16 4.94 15.46
CA TYR A 66 -3.94 3.76 15.83
C TYR A 66 -5.43 4.09 16.03
N ASP A 67 -5.75 4.99 16.95
CA ASP A 67 -7.14 5.39 17.22
C ASP A 67 -7.77 6.09 16.02
N PHE A 68 -7.00 6.86 15.25
CA PHE A 68 -7.47 7.53 14.04
C PHE A 68 -7.91 6.52 12.98
N VAL A 69 -7.06 5.54 12.65
CA VAL A 69 -7.35 4.52 11.64
C VAL A 69 -8.56 3.68 12.07
N HIS A 70 -8.61 3.21 13.32
CA HIS A 70 -9.78 2.51 13.85
C HIS A 70 -11.06 3.36 13.81
N GLY A 71 -10.96 4.64 14.15
CA GLY A 71 -12.08 5.59 14.09
C GLY A 71 -12.62 5.79 12.68
N ILE A 72 -11.75 5.81 11.67
CA ILE A 72 -12.13 5.88 10.26
C ILE A 72 -12.75 4.54 9.81
N LEU A 73 -12.09 3.41 10.10
CA LEU A 73 -12.60 2.08 9.73
C LEU A 73 -14.00 1.84 10.30
N LYS A 74 -14.24 2.21 11.55
CA LYS A 74 -15.59 2.11 12.17
C LYS A 74 -16.67 2.90 11.41
N LYS A 75 -16.31 3.97 10.71
CA LYS A 75 -17.26 4.80 9.94
C LYS A 75 -17.35 4.42 8.47
N ALA A 76 -16.22 3.97 7.89
CA ALA A 76 -16.06 3.79 6.46
C ALA A 76 -15.97 2.31 6.03
N ALA A 77 -16.00 1.36 6.97
CA ALA A 77 -15.95 -0.06 6.68
C ALA A 77 -17.01 -0.82 7.49
N THR A 78 -17.43 -1.98 6.97
CA THR A 78 -18.32 -2.93 7.68
C THR A 78 -17.54 -3.90 8.57
N GLY A 79 -16.23 -4.03 8.32
CA GLY A 79 -15.29 -4.84 9.07
C GLY A 79 -13.90 -4.68 8.48
N CYS A 80 -12.90 -4.96 9.32
CA CYS A 80 -11.50 -5.01 8.89
C CYS A 80 -10.81 -6.12 9.68
N GLU A 81 -10.17 -7.05 8.98
CA GLU A 81 -9.49 -8.19 9.59
C GLU A 81 -8.20 -8.55 8.85
N MET A 82 -7.28 -9.20 9.57
CA MET A 82 -6.05 -9.74 9.00
C MET A 82 -5.86 -11.19 9.40
N ASP A 83 -5.66 -12.06 8.41
CA ASP A 83 -5.14 -13.41 8.61
C ASP A 83 -3.61 -13.37 8.48
N CYS A 84 -2.93 -13.64 9.58
CA CYS A 84 -1.47 -13.78 9.66
C CYS A 84 -1.04 -15.11 10.30
N THR A 85 -1.92 -16.11 10.27
CA THR A 85 -1.68 -17.43 10.89
C THR A 85 -0.53 -18.20 10.26
N ALA A 86 -0.14 -17.85 9.04
CA ALA A 86 0.96 -18.49 8.30
C ALA A 86 2.36 -17.94 8.67
N ILE A 87 2.44 -16.93 9.52
CA ILE A 87 3.70 -16.27 9.90
C ILE A 87 3.84 -16.13 11.42
N ASP A 88 5.07 -16.06 11.90
CA ASP A 88 5.40 -15.90 13.32
C ASP A 88 5.50 -14.40 13.67
N ASN A 89 4.62 -13.92 14.54
CA ASN A 89 4.59 -12.51 14.96
C ASN A 89 5.80 -12.06 15.80
N THR A 90 6.70 -12.97 16.16
CA THR A 90 7.97 -12.64 16.85
C THR A 90 9.13 -12.37 15.89
N ARG A 91 8.93 -12.60 14.58
CA ARG A 91 9.92 -12.35 13.53
C ARG A 91 9.57 -11.08 12.75
N ASN A 92 10.57 -10.54 12.05
CA ASN A 92 10.42 -9.38 11.19
C ASN A 92 10.36 -9.80 9.72
N TYR A 93 9.54 -9.10 8.94
CA TYR A 93 9.26 -9.45 7.55
C TYR A 93 9.24 -8.22 6.66
N THR A 94 9.52 -8.44 5.38
CA THR A 94 9.17 -7.50 4.32
C THR A 94 7.85 -7.93 3.69
N PHE A 95 6.78 -7.23 4.01
CA PHE A 95 5.47 -7.42 3.40
C PHE A 95 5.46 -6.81 2.00
N ILE A 96 5.32 -7.65 0.98
CA ILE A 96 5.17 -7.22 -0.42
C ILE A 96 3.73 -7.44 -0.86
N SER A 97 3.01 -6.36 -1.21
CA SER A 97 1.57 -6.43 -1.45
C SER A 97 1.12 -5.85 -2.78
N ASN A 98 -0.09 -6.24 -3.22
CA ASN A 98 -0.86 -5.42 -4.13
C ASN A 98 -1.19 -4.05 -3.47
N HIS A 99 -1.57 -3.05 -4.27
CA HIS A 99 -1.72 -1.68 -3.78
C HIS A 99 -3.01 -1.04 -4.25
N ARG A 100 -3.91 -0.71 -3.31
CA ARG A 100 -5.24 -0.15 -3.55
C ARG A 100 -5.33 1.32 -3.19
N ASP A 101 -4.82 1.70 -2.02
CA ASP A 101 -4.93 3.04 -1.44
C ASP A 101 -3.56 3.63 -1.11
N ILE A 102 -3.37 4.94 -1.38
CA ILE A 102 -2.05 5.60 -1.20
C ILE A 102 -1.61 5.58 0.27
N VAL A 103 -2.56 5.76 1.19
CA VAL A 103 -2.28 5.94 2.63
C VAL A 103 -2.73 4.74 3.44
N PHE A 104 -3.95 4.25 3.16
CA PHE A 104 -4.62 3.30 4.05
C PHE A 104 -4.10 1.88 3.94
N ASP A 105 -3.49 1.47 2.81
CA ASP A 105 -2.94 0.11 2.72
C ASP A 105 -1.86 -0.14 3.80
N SER A 106 -0.93 0.78 3.96
CA SER A 106 0.11 0.66 5.00
C SER A 106 -0.40 1.04 6.40
N ALA A 107 -1.28 2.04 6.49
CA ALA A 107 -1.81 2.47 7.79
C ALA A 107 -2.70 1.41 8.44
N ILE A 108 -3.53 0.70 7.67
CA ILE A 108 -4.32 -0.43 8.16
C ILE A 108 -3.40 -1.59 8.53
N LEU A 109 -2.39 -1.90 7.70
CA LEU A 109 -1.43 -2.95 8.02
C LEU A 109 -0.76 -2.70 9.37
N ASP A 110 -0.28 -1.47 9.64
CA ASP A 110 0.37 -1.12 10.90
C ASP A 110 -0.56 -1.35 12.10
N VAL A 111 -1.84 -0.97 11.98
CA VAL A 111 -2.84 -1.21 13.03
C VAL A 111 -3.10 -2.70 13.21
N MET A 112 -3.28 -3.44 12.11
CA MET A 112 -3.51 -4.89 12.17
C MET A 112 -2.32 -5.65 12.75
N LEU A 113 -1.08 -5.23 12.50
CA LEU A 113 0.10 -5.82 13.13
C LEU A 113 0.08 -5.63 14.64
N ILE A 114 -0.28 -4.43 15.13
CA ILE A 114 -0.43 -4.17 16.58
C ILE A 114 -1.52 -5.07 17.17
N ASP A 115 -2.69 -5.16 16.51
CA ASP A 115 -3.83 -5.95 16.97
C ASP A 115 -3.52 -7.45 17.01
N ASN A 116 -2.64 -7.93 16.12
CA ASN A 116 -2.17 -9.33 16.08
C ASN A 116 -0.90 -9.58 16.91
N GLY A 117 -0.52 -8.64 17.77
CA GLY A 117 0.54 -8.82 18.77
C GLY A 117 1.97 -8.75 18.21
N PHE A 118 2.19 -8.18 17.04
CA PHE A 118 3.54 -7.89 16.56
C PHE A 118 4.20 -6.83 17.45
N PRO A 119 5.50 -6.96 17.78
CA PRO A 119 6.18 -6.02 18.65
C PRO A 119 6.38 -4.64 18.02
N THR A 120 6.40 -4.58 16.69
CA THR A 120 6.57 -3.34 15.92
C THR A 120 5.70 -3.33 14.66
N THR A 121 5.49 -2.15 14.12
CA THR A 121 4.82 -1.88 12.83
C THR A 121 5.81 -1.95 11.67
N CYS A 122 5.38 -1.57 10.45
CA CYS A 122 6.26 -1.51 9.29
C CYS A 122 6.99 -0.17 9.17
N GLU A 123 8.22 -0.23 8.64
CA GLU A 123 8.79 0.89 7.91
C GLU A 123 8.21 0.88 6.48
N ILE A 124 7.71 2.04 6.02
CA ILE A 124 6.86 2.16 4.84
C ILE A 124 7.64 2.75 3.68
N ALA A 125 7.74 2.03 2.54
CA ALA A 125 8.33 2.56 1.32
C ALA A 125 7.42 3.61 0.67
N ILE A 126 7.83 4.89 0.64
CA ILE A 126 7.05 5.98 0.05
C ILE A 126 7.82 6.71 -1.04
N GLY A 127 7.18 6.96 -2.19
CA GLY A 127 7.78 7.75 -3.27
C GLY A 127 7.91 9.24 -2.92
N ASP A 128 9.04 9.84 -3.24
CA ASP A 128 9.32 11.26 -2.99
C ASP A 128 8.39 12.21 -3.74
N ASN A 129 7.77 11.75 -4.83
CA ASN A 129 6.74 12.51 -5.57
C ASN A 129 5.52 12.89 -4.73
N LEU A 130 5.28 12.20 -3.61
CA LEU A 130 4.19 12.48 -2.68
C LEU A 130 4.60 13.48 -1.57
N LEU A 131 5.87 13.88 -1.51
CA LEU A 131 6.49 14.62 -0.42
C LEU A 131 6.87 16.05 -0.81
N SER A 132 6.01 16.72 -1.58
CA SER A 132 6.26 18.08 -2.08
C SER A 132 6.35 19.15 -0.97
N LEU A 133 5.72 18.91 0.19
CA LEU A 133 5.74 19.84 1.32
C LEU A 133 6.71 19.34 2.41
N PRO A 134 7.63 20.20 2.92
CA PRO A 134 8.61 19.80 3.92
C PRO A 134 8.02 19.18 5.17
N TRP A 135 6.91 19.73 5.69
CA TRP A 135 6.25 19.18 6.87
C TRP A 135 5.62 17.79 6.63
N VAL A 136 5.16 17.52 5.39
CA VAL A 136 4.67 16.17 5.02
C VAL A 136 5.82 15.18 5.03
N LYS A 137 7.00 15.59 4.51
CA LYS A 137 8.21 14.75 4.56
C LYS A 137 8.65 14.47 6.00
N ASP A 138 8.59 15.44 6.89
CA ASP A 138 8.87 15.24 8.32
C ASP A 138 7.86 14.27 8.94
N LEU A 139 6.56 14.49 8.70
CA LEU A 139 5.48 13.67 9.28
C LEU A 139 5.57 12.20 8.85
N VAL A 140 5.76 11.92 7.56
CA VAL A 140 5.84 10.53 7.09
C VAL A 140 7.07 9.82 7.63
N ARG A 141 8.20 10.50 7.80
CA ARG A 141 9.41 9.95 8.41
C ARG A 141 9.25 9.70 9.92
N VAL A 142 8.47 10.53 10.61
CA VAL A 142 8.02 10.24 11.99
C VAL A 142 7.14 8.98 12.01
N ASN A 143 6.30 8.80 11.00
CA ASN A 143 5.46 7.62 10.84
C ASN A 143 6.20 6.42 10.20
N LYS A 144 7.50 6.31 10.43
CA LYS A 144 8.37 5.21 9.98
C LYS A 144 8.48 5.05 8.46
N ALA A 145 8.16 6.09 7.64
CA ALA A 145 8.37 5.97 6.21
C ALA A 145 9.84 6.17 5.83
N PHE A 146 10.34 5.34 4.90
CA PHE A 146 11.58 5.57 4.18
C PHE A 146 11.31 5.95 2.73
N ILE A 147 12.18 6.78 2.16
CA ILE A 147 11.91 7.49 0.92
C ILE A 147 12.48 6.73 -0.27
N VAL A 148 11.62 6.46 -1.25
CA VAL A 148 11.97 5.93 -2.57
C VAL A 148 12.14 7.10 -3.54
N GLU A 149 13.36 7.42 -3.91
CA GLU A 149 13.67 8.49 -4.83
C GLU A 149 13.25 8.13 -6.25
N ARG A 150 12.58 9.06 -6.92
CA ARG A 150 12.06 8.93 -8.29
C ARG A 150 12.60 10.03 -9.19
N ALA A 151 12.24 9.99 -10.47
CA ALA A 151 12.61 10.99 -11.46
C ALA A 151 14.14 11.23 -11.58
N LEU A 152 14.94 10.17 -11.40
CA LEU A 152 16.40 10.18 -11.45
C LEU A 152 16.91 9.81 -12.85
N SER A 153 18.12 10.29 -13.20
CA SER A 153 18.86 9.74 -14.34
C SER A 153 19.20 8.24 -14.10
N MET A 154 19.44 7.49 -15.17
CA MET A 154 19.73 6.04 -15.07
C MET A 154 20.87 5.74 -14.08
N ARG A 155 21.94 6.54 -14.09
CA ARG A 155 23.08 6.37 -13.16
C ARG A 155 22.67 6.63 -11.71
N GLN A 156 21.91 7.70 -11.47
CA GLN A 156 21.39 8.04 -10.13
C GLN A 156 20.42 6.98 -9.63
N MET A 157 19.57 6.44 -10.52
CA MET A 157 18.63 5.38 -10.20
C MET A 157 19.35 4.12 -9.68
N LEU A 158 20.46 3.71 -10.29
CA LEU A 158 21.24 2.56 -9.82
C LEU A 158 21.82 2.80 -8.42
N VAL A 159 22.38 3.97 -8.17
CA VAL A 159 22.93 4.32 -6.85
C VAL A 159 21.83 4.40 -5.79
N SER A 160 20.71 5.04 -6.10
CA SER A 160 19.56 5.15 -5.21
C SER A 160 18.92 3.78 -4.92
N SER A 161 18.76 2.92 -5.95
CA SER A 161 18.24 1.57 -5.79
C SER A 161 19.15 0.70 -4.91
N LYS A 162 20.49 0.81 -5.09
CA LYS A 162 21.43 0.09 -4.23
C LYS A 162 21.33 0.55 -2.78
N ARG A 163 21.34 1.86 -2.53
CA ARG A 163 21.18 2.44 -1.19
C ARG A 163 19.86 2.04 -0.55
N LEU A 164 18.76 2.06 -1.32
CA LEU A 164 17.44 1.64 -0.85
C LEU A 164 17.44 0.16 -0.43
N SER A 165 18.04 -0.70 -1.26
CA SER A 165 18.18 -2.13 -0.97
C SER A 165 19.05 -2.38 0.28
N ASP A 166 20.17 -1.69 0.41
CA ASP A 166 21.04 -1.79 1.59
C ASP A 166 20.29 -1.33 2.86
N TYR A 167 19.50 -0.27 2.74
CA TYR A 167 18.65 0.20 3.83
C TYR A 167 17.62 -0.85 4.25
N MET A 168 16.93 -1.49 3.30
CA MET A 168 15.95 -2.54 3.60
C MET A 168 16.61 -3.72 4.35
N HIS A 169 17.78 -4.18 3.90
CA HIS A 169 18.52 -5.23 4.60
C HIS A 169 18.93 -4.79 6.01
N PHE A 170 19.38 -3.56 6.16
CA PHE A 170 19.72 -2.97 7.46
C PHE A 170 18.49 -2.88 8.39
N ALA A 171 17.34 -2.46 7.88
CA ALA A 171 16.10 -2.35 8.65
C ALA A 171 15.63 -3.71 9.18
N ILE A 172 15.63 -4.75 8.35
CA ILE A 172 15.27 -6.11 8.75
C ILE A 172 16.29 -6.69 9.74
N LYS A 173 17.61 -6.63 9.40
CA LYS A 173 18.65 -7.41 10.06
C LYS A 173 19.18 -6.75 11.32
N GLU A 174 19.34 -5.42 11.31
CA GLU A 174 19.98 -4.68 12.39
C GLU A 174 18.97 -3.88 13.23
N LYS A 175 17.96 -3.25 12.59
CA LYS A 175 16.93 -2.50 13.33
C LYS A 175 15.84 -3.41 13.89
N ASN A 176 15.69 -4.62 13.37
CA ASN A 176 14.59 -5.53 13.69
C ASN A 176 13.21 -4.90 13.43
N GLU A 177 13.08 -4.21 12.31
CA GLU A 177 11.82 -3.60 11.88
C GLU A 177 11.16 -4.41 10.77
N ASN A 178 9.84 -4.39 10.69
CA ASN A 178 9.13 -4.86 9.51
C ASN A 178 9.20 -3.81 8.41
N ILE A 179 9.04 -4.24 7.16
CA ILE A 179 8.96 -3.35 6.00
C ILE A 179 7.65 -3.61 5.25
N TRP A 180 7.01 -2.56 4.76
CA TRP A 180 5.98 -2.66 3.75
C TRP A 180 6.41 -2.00 2.44
N ILE A 181 6.23 -2.74 1.34
CA ILE A 181 6.49 -2.26 -0.01
C ILE A 181 5.44 -2.81 -0.98
N ALA A 182 4.96 -1.97 -1.90
CA ALA A 182 4.07 -2.43 -2.97
C ALA A 182 4.85 -3.29 -3.98
N GLN A 183 4.18 -4.32 -4.53
CA GLN A 183 4.76 -5.24 -5.53
C GLN A 183 5.08 -4.57 -6.88
N ARG A 184 4.66 -3.32 -7.06
CA ARG A 184 4.85 -2.53 -8.27
C ARG A 184 4.93 -1.04 -7.98
N GLU A 185 5.44 -0.30 -8.95
CA GLU A 185 5.40 1.15 -8.90
C GLU A 185 3.96 1.66 -9.08
N GLY A 186 3.44 2.33 -8.04
CA GLY A 186 2.09 2.85 -7.98
C GLY A 186 0.99 1.77 -7.95
N ARG A 187 -0.26 2.23 -7.84
CA ARG A 187 -1.44 1.36 -7.76
C ARG A 187 -1.81 0.77 -9.13
N ALA A 188 -2.19 -0.52 -9.16
CA ALA A 188 -2.86 -1.10 -10.32
C ALA A 188 -4.30 -0.58 -10.38
N LYS A 189 -4.57 0.41 -11.24
CA LYS A 189 -5.87 1.10 -11.28
C LYS A 189 -7.00 0.24 -11.80
N ASP A 190 -6.67 -0.78 -12.58
CA ASP A 190 -7.59 -1.82 -13.06
C ASP A 190 -7.64 -3.04 -12.14
N SER A 191 -6.94 -3.00 -11.01
CA SER A 191 -6.77 -4.11 -10.07
C SER A 191 -6.19 -5.39 -10.70
N ASN A 192 -5.55 -5.30 -11.86
CA ASN A 192 -4.73 -6.39 -12.39
C ASN A 192 -3.33 -6.32 -11.77
N ASP A 193 -3.23 -6.87 -10.59
CA ASP A 193 -2.02 -6.82 -9.78
C ASP A 193 -0.96 -7.76 -10.32
N ARG A 194 0.21 -7.22 -10.63
CA ARG A 194 1.36 -7.98 -11.12
C ARG A 194 2.63 -7.46 -10.50
N THR A 195 3.46 -8.38 -10.01
CA THR A 195 4.75 -8.05 -9.43
C THR A 195 5.74 -7.58 -10.50
N GLN A 196 6.24 -6.37 -10.33
CA GLN A 196 7.27 -5.84 -11.22
C GLN A 196 8.64 -6.42 -10.84
N LYS A 197 9.29 -7.07 -11.81
CA LYS A 197 10.64 -7.64 -11.62
C LYS A 197 11.67 -6.62 -11.15
N SER A 198 11.52 -5.37 -11.54
CA SER A 198 12.39 -4.27 -11.09
C SER A 198 12.41 -4.08 -9.58
N ILE A 199 11.30 -4.37 -8.89
CA ILE A 199 11.25 -4.34 -7.42
C ILE A 199 12.14 -5.44 -6.83
N LEU A 200 12.04 -6.68 -7.33
CA LEU A 200 12.88 -7.79 -6.88
C LEU A 200 14.36 -7.58 -7.24
N GLN A 201 14.62 -7.01 -8.42
CA GLN A 201 15.98 -6.64 -8.83
C GLN A 201 16.58 -5.60 -7.89
N MET A 202 15.81 -4.57 -7.52
CA MET A 202 16.22 -3.58 -6.54
C MET A 202 16.48 -4.24 -5.19
N MET A 203 15.55 -5.03 -4.65
CA MET A 203 15.68 -5.72 -3.36
C MET A 203 16.94 -6.58 -3.27
N SER A 204 17.35 -7.24 -4.35
CA SER A 204 18.54 -8.09 -4.41
C SER A 204 19.84 -7.36 -4.70
N MET A 205 19.87 -6.02 -4.75
CA MET A 205 21.09 -5.24 -4.92
C MET A 205 21.91 -5.15 -3.62
N GLY A 206 21.24 -5.13 -2.47
CA GLY A 206 21.83 -5.18 -1.14
C GLY A 206 22.01 -6.62 -0.65
N GLY A 207 22.49 -6.75 0.58
CA GLY A 207 22.74 -8.05 1.21
C GLY A 207 23.98 -8.77 0.67
N GLU A 208 24.19 -10.01 1.14
CA GLU A 208 25.36 -10.82 0.83
C GLU A 208 24.97 -12.14 0.15
N GLY A 209 25.88 -12.69 -0.67
CA GLY A 209 25.68 -13.97 -1.33
C GLY A 209 24.99 -13.89 -2.69
N SER A 210 24.33 -14.97 -3.09
CA SER A 210 23.56 -15.12 -4.32
C SER A 210 22.27 -14.26 -4.30
N ILE A 211 21.59 -14.14 -5.43
CA ILE A 211 20.28 -13.44 -5.48
C ILE A 211 19.27 -14.09 -4.54
N ILE A 212 19.24 -15.43 -4.48
CA ILE A 212 18.35 -16.18 -3.59
C ILE A 212 18.63 -15.81 -2.13
N GLU A 213 19.90 -15.88 -1.71
CA GLU A 213 20.32 -15.57 -0.34
C GLU A 213 19.98 -14.12 0.04
N ARG A 214 20.18 -13.16 -0.88
CA ARG A 214 19.82 -11.75 -0.65
C ARG A 214 18.33 -11.54 -0.49
N LEU A 215 17.50 -12.20 -1.31
CA LEU A 215 16.04 -12.11 -1.15
C LEU A 215 15.56 -12.79 0.15
N LYS A 216 16.16 -13.91 0.55
CA LYS A 216 15.89 -14.59 1.83
C LYS A 216 16.20 -13.71 3.03
N GLN A 217 17.30 -12.93 2.99
CA GLN A 217 17.64 -12.00 4.08
C GLN A 217 16.58 -10.93 4.35
N LEU A 218 15.66 -10.71 3.42
CA LEU A 218 14.54 -9.79 3.57
C LEU A 218 13.27 -10.43 4.14
N HIS A 219 13.20 -11.76 4.26
CA HIS A 219 12.04 -12.50 4.74
C HIS A 219 10.74 -12.04 4.07
N LEU A 220 10.66 -12.18 2.74
CA LEU A 220 9.55 -11.69 1.93
C LEU A 220 8.25 -12.42 2.27
N VAL A 221 7.20 -11.69 2.59
CA VAL A 221 5.85 -12.21 2.84
C VAL A 221 4.90 -11.56 1.83
N PRO A 222 4.32 -12.33 0.87
CA PRO A 222 3.26 -11.83 0.03
C PRO A 222 2.04 -11.47 0.87
N LEU A 223 1.54 -10.26 0.72
CA LEU A 223 0.40 -9.75 1.46
C LEU A 223 -0.73 -9.42 0.49
N SER A 224 -1.86 -10.12 0.61
CA SER A 224 -3.08 -9.80 -0.14
C SER A 224 -3.88 -8.74 0.58
N ILE A 225 -4.26 -7.68 -0.15
CA ILE A 225 -5.15 -6.61 0.33
C ILE A 225 -6.42 -6.64 -0.51
N SER A 226 -7.55 -6.90 0.13
CA SER A 226 -8.86 -6.97 -0.50
C SER A 226 -9.81 -5.96 0.14
N TYR A 227 -10.31 -5.03 -0.66
CA TYR A 227 -11.39 -4.10 -0.30
C TYR A 227 -12.66 -4.52 -1.03
N GLU A 228 -13.79 -4.61 -0.32
CA GLU A 228 -15.10 -4.86 -0.96
C GLU A 228 -15.44 -3.74 -1.95
N TYR A 229 -15.16 -2.50 -1.55
CA TYR A 229 -15.30 -1.31 -2.38
C TYR A 229 -14.02 -0.48 -2.33
N ASP A 230 -13.49 -0.13 -3.51
CA ASP A 230 -12.34 0.76 -3.63
C ASP A 230 -12.81 2.22 -3.60
N PRO A 231 -12.52 3.00 -2.54
CA PRO A 231 -13.05 4.36 -2.43
C PRO A 231 -12.62 5.29 -3.56
N CYS A 232 -11.53 4.95 -4.26
CA CYS A 232 -10.97 5.73 -5.36
C CYS A 232 -11.37 5.21 -6.76
N ASP A 233 -12.33 4.28 -6.87
CA ASP A 233 -12.70 3.61 -8.12
C ASP A 233 -13.10 4.58 -9.23
N PHE A 234 -13.98 5.55 -8.93
CA PHE A 234 -14.39 6.57 -9.91
C PHE A 234 -13.23 7.49 -10.33
N LEU A 235 -12.27 7.79 -9.45
CA LEU A 235 -11.07 8.56 -9.79
C LEU A 235 -10.15 7.75 -10.71
N LYS A 236 -10.04 6.45 -10.49
CA LYS A 236 -9.26 5.53 -11.33
C LYS A 236 -9.90 5.38 -12.70
N ALA A 237 -11.23 5.22 -12.78
CA ALA A 237 -11.98 5.19 -14.03
C ALA A 237 -11.83 6.51 -14.83
N LYS A 238 -11.98 7.65 -14.14
CA LYS A 238 -11.75 8.98 -14.71
C LYS A 238 -10.35 9.12 -15.33
N GLU A 239 -9.32 8.68 -14.61
CA GLU A 239 -7.94 8.74 -15.10
C GLU A 239 -7.71 7.89 -16.35
N PHE A 240 -8.37 6.73 -16.46
CA PHE A 240 -8.32 5.92 -17.68
C PHE A 240 -8.88 6.66 -18.89
N GLN A 241 -10.03 7.32 -18.76
CA GLN A 241 -10.59 8.10 -19.87
C GLN A 241 -9.70 9.29 -20.22
N GLN A 242 -9.22 10.05 -19.22
CA GLN A 242 -8.34 11.19 -19.46
C GLN A 242 -7.08 10.80 -20.23
N LYS A 243 -6.47 9.65 -19.92
CA LYS A 243 -5.30 9.11 -20.62
C LYS A 243 -5.64 8.58 -22.02
N ARG A 244 -6.82 7.99 -22.22
CA ARG A 244 -7.30 7.55 -23.52
C ARG A 244 -7.49 8.75 -24.46
N ASP A 245 -8.13 9.80 -23.96
CA ASP A 245 -8.54 10.95 -24.75
C ASP A 245 -7.39 11.94 -25.00
N ASN A 246 -6.36 11.93 -24.14
CA ASN A 246 -5.17 12.75 -24.27
C ASN A 246 -3.91 11.97 -23.87
N ALA A 247 -3.11 11.56 -24.86
CA ALA A 247 -1.87 10.80 -24.63
C ALA A 247 -0.83 11.55 -23.81
N ASP A 248 -0.85 12.88 -23.80
CA ASP A 248 0.04 13.74 -23.03
C ASP A 248 -0.50 14.08 -21.64
N TRP A 249 -1.67 13.56 -21.29
CA TRP A 249 -2.27 13.83 -19.98
C TRP A 249 -1.36 13.38 -18.84
N LYS A 250 -1.17 14.25 -17.86
CA LYS A 250 -0.42 14.01 -16.65
C LYS A 250 -1.25 14.44 -15.45
N LYS A 251 -1.06 13.77 -14.34
CA LYS A 251 -1.65 14.17 -13.07
C LYS A 251 -1.27 15.58 -12.69
N GLY A 252 -2.25 16.36 -12.24
CA GLY A 252 -2.03 17.63 -11.61
C GLY A 252 -1.53 17.47 -10.16
N PRO A 253 -1.00 18.56 -9.57
CA PRO A 253 -0.48 18.53 -8.19
C PRO A 253 -1.51 18.12 -7.13
N MET A 254 -2.79 18.34 -7.40
CA MET A 254 -3.88 18.05 -6.46
C MET A 254 -4.46 16.64 -6.60
N ASP A 255 -4.19 15.92 -7.70
CA ASP A 255 -4.84 14.63 -7.96
C ASP A 255 -4.48 13.55 -6.93
N ASP A 256 -3.22 13.53 -6.48
CA ASP A 256 -2.80 12.59 -5.44
C ASP A 256 -3.39 12.98 -4.08
N LEU A 257 -3.49 14.27 -3.76
CA LEU A 257 -4.13 14.74 -2.52
C LEU A 257 -5.63 14.39 -2.48
N VAL A 258 -6.34 14.60 -3.60
CA VAL A 258 -7.75 14.19 -3.73
C VAL A 258 -7.89 12.67 -3.57
N SER A 259 -6.98 11.90 -4.20
CA SER A 259 -6.97 10.44 -4.06
C SER A 259 -6.70 10.00 -2.62
N MET A 260 -5.75 10.63 -1.91
CA MET A 260 -5.47 10.36 -0.50
C MET A 260 -6.70 10.64 0.38
N GLN A 261 -7.30 11.82 0.23
CA GLN A 261 -8.47 12.21 1.01
C GLN A 261 -9.67 11.30 0.73
N THR A 262 -9.94 10.98 -0.55
CA THR A 262 -11.01 10.06 -0.96
C THR A 262 -10.76 8.66 -0.41
N GLY A 263 -9.53 8.18 -0.48
CA GLY A 263 -9.13 6.88 0.06
C GLY A 263 -9.31 6.79 1.57
N ILE A 264 -8.89 7.80 2.31
CA ILE A 264 -9.01 7.83 3.77
C ILE A 264 -10.49 7.79 4.19
N PHE A 265 -11.31 8.69 3.69
CA PHE A 265 -12.67 8.90 4.19
C PHE A 265 -13.76 8.14 3.43
N GLY A 266 -13.47 7.62 2.24
CA GLY A 266 -14.45 6.92 1.42
C GLY A 266 -14.84 5.54 1.97
N TYR A 267 -16.05 5.11 1.60
CA TYR A 267 -16.59 3.82 2.01
C TYR A 267 -15.79 2.66 1.39
N LYS A 268 -15.49 1.64 2.21
CA LYS A 268 -14.64 0.50 1.84
C LYS A 268 -15.36 -0.85 1.85
N GLY A 269 -16.58 -0.91 2.43
CA GLY A 269 -17.22 -2.18 2.72
C GLY A 269 -16.37 -3.00 3.69
N HIS A 270 -16.23 -4.30 3.46
CA HIS A 270 -15.35 -5.15 4.24
C HIS A 270 -13.90 -5.08 3.71
N VAL A 271 -12.93 -5.01 4.61
CA VAL A 271 -11.49 -4.98 4.29
C VAL A 271 -10.80 -6.22 4.85
N HIS A 272 -10.03 -6.90 4.03
CA HIS A 272 -9.33 -8.11 4.45
C HIS A 272 -7.86 -8.09 4.01
N TYR A 273 -6.99 -8.41 4.95
CA TYR A 273 -5.56 -8.63 4.74
C TYR A 273 -5.22 -10.09 4.95
N HIS A 274 -4.39 -10.66 4.10
CA HIS A 274 -3.90 -12.03 4.28
C HIS A 274 -2.40 -12.10 4.03
N ALA A 275 -1.64 -12.44 5.07
CA ALA A 275 -0.21 -12.70 4.98
C ALA A 275 0.02 -14.17 4.61
N ALA A 276 0.55 -14.40 3.41
CA ALA A 276 0.95 -15.73 2.96
C ALA A 276 2.21 -16.22 3.72
N PRO A 277 2.58 -17.51 3.62
CA PRO A 277 3.86 -17.99 4.13
C PRO A 277 5.06 -17.20 3.61
N CYS A 278 6.08 -17.01 4.47
CA CYS A 278 7.33 -16.39 4.07
C CYS A 278 7.96 -17.16 2.90
N LEU A 279 8.56 -16.44 1.95
CA LEU A 279 9.14 -17.02 0.74
C LEU A 279 10.42 -17.85 0.98
N ASP A 280 10.95 -17.89 2.19
CA ASP A 280 12.26 -18.50 2.46
C ASP A 280 12.34 -19.96 1.96
N GLU A 281 11.30 -20.79 2.24
CA GLU A 281 11.25 -22.20 1.78
C GLU A 281 11.12 -22.30 0.25
N TYR A 282 10.29 -21.45 -0.37
CA TYR A 282 10.19 -21.41 -1.83
C TYR A 282 11.50 -21.02 -2.49
N LEU A 283 12.18 -20.03 -1.96
CA LEU A 283 13.48 -19.57 -2.46
C LEU A 283 14.54 -20.68 -2.34
N ASP A 284 14.51 -21.48 -1.26
CA ASP A 284 15.40 -22.65 -1.09
C ASP A 284 15.12 -23.77 -2.09
N SER A 285 13.90 -23.86 -2.61
CA SER A 285 13.54 -24.87 -3.61
C SER A 285 13.99 -24.53 -5.03
N LEU A 286 14.43 -23.28 -5.27
CA LEU A 286 14.89 -22.84 -6.58
C LEU A 286 16.32 -23.29 -6.87
N ASP A 287 16.54 -23.73 -8.11
CA ASP A 287 17.87 -24.10 -8.58
C ASP A 287 18.77 -22.86 -8.64
N SER A 288 19.91 -22.92 -7.95
CA SER A 288 20.93 -21.86 -7.91
C SER A 288 21.50 -21.49 -9.27
N ASP A 289 21.47 -22.45 -10.23
CA ASP A 289 21.97 -22.26 -11.58
C ASP A 289 20.92 -21.64 -12.53
N THR A 290 19.71 -21.38 -12.02
CA THR A 290 18.66 -20.71 -12.80
C THR A 290 19.15 -19.33 -13.31
N PRO A 291 19.05 -19.06 -14.63
CA PRO A 291 19.44 -17.75 -15.17
C PRO A 291 18.74 -16.60 -14.45
N LYS A 292 19.50 -15.55 -14.14
CA LYS A 292 19.05 -14.40 -13.33
C LYS A 292 17.65 -13.87 -13.74
N GLN A 293 17.41 -13.72 -15.05
CA GLN A 293 16.15 -13.18 -15.55
C GLN A 293 14.97 -14.14 -15.32
N GLU A 294 15.22 -15.44 -15.45
CA GLU A 294 14.25 -16.49 -15.19
C GLU A 294 13.95 -16.60 -13.69
N LEU A 295 14.97 -16.46 -12.85
CA LEU A 295 14.83 -16.46 -11.40
C LEU A 295 13.86 -15.37 -10.94
N TYR A 296 14.03 -14.12 -11.41
CA TYR A 296 13.10 -13.04 -11.08
C TYR A 296 11.69 -13.28 -11.63
N ASN A 297 11.55 -13.92 -12.80
CA ASN A 297 10.24 -14.30 -13.32
C ASN A 297 9.55 -15.31 -12.42
N LYS A 298 10.27 -16.34 -11.97
CA LYS A 298 9.73 -17.38 -11.07
C LYS A 298 9.30 -16.77 -9.74
N VAL A 299 10.14 -15.94 -9.13
CA VAL A 299 9.82 -15.30 -7.85
C VAL A 299 8.62 -14.34 -7.99
N ALA A 300 8.58 -13.52 -9.05
CA ALA A 300 7.45 -12.62 -9.31
C ALA A 300 6.14 -13.39 -9.51
N ALA A 301 6.18 -14.47 -10.31
CA ALA A 301 5.00 -15.31 -10.56
C ALA A 301 4.51 -16.00 -9.28
N TYR A 302 5.42 -16.44 -8.42
CA TYR A 302 5.06 -17.05 -7.14
C TYR A 302 4.43 -16.02 -6.19
N ILE A 303 4.96 -14.81 -6.11
CA ILE A 303 4.35 -13.73 -5.31
C ILE A 303 2.94 -13.42 -5.83
N ASP A 304 2.77 -13.30 -7.14
CA ASP A 304 1.46 -13.07 -7.77
C ASP A 304 0.48 -14.20 -7.42
N GLU A 305 0.91 -15.46 -7.56
CA GLU A 305 0.09 -16.63 -7.19
C GLU A 305 -0.33 -16.60 -5.71
N GLN A 306 0.61 -16.29 -4.79
CA GLN A 306 0.30 -16.20 -3.37
C GLN A 306 -0.69 -15.05 -3.08
N ILE A 307 -0.55 -13.89 -3.73
CA ILE A 307 -1.49 -12.78 -3.59
C ILE A 307 -2.87 -13.17 -4.14
N PHE A 308 -2.93 -13.75 -5.33
CA PHE A 308 -4.20 -14.04 -6.01
C PHE A 308 -5.01 -15.12 -5.29
N LYS A 309 -4.39 -16.21 -4.87
CA LYS A 309 -5.11 -17.28 -4.16
C LYS A 309 -5.62 -16.90 -2.79
N ASN A 310 -5.05 -15.84 -2.21
CA ASN A 310 -5.41 -15.32 -0.89
C ASN A 310 -6.29 -14.06 -0.95
N TYR A 311 -6.77 -13.67 -2.14
CA TYR A 311 -7.80 -12.64 -2.21
C TYR A 311 -9.07 -13.09 -1.49
N ARG A 312 -9.62 -12.21 -0.66
CA ARG A 312 -11.01 -12.31 -0.28
C ARG A 312 -11.86 -11.69 -1.37
N LEU A 313 -12.61 -12.53 -2.09
CA LEU A 313 -13.56 -12.06 -3.08
C LEU A 313 -14.92 -11.78 -2.42
N TYR A 314 -15.57 -10.77 -2.94
CA TYR A 314 -16.90 -10.34 -2.53
C TYR A 314 -17.89 -10.54 -3.68
N PRO A 315 -19.20 -10.65 -3.43
CA PRO A 315 -20.20 -10.82 -4.49
C PRO A 315 -20.04 -9.83 -5.65
N GLY A 316 -19.69 -8.56 -5.35
CA GLY A 316 -19.45 -7.54 -6.36
C GLY A 316 -18.33 -7.86 -7.37
N ASN A 317 -17.34 -8.67 -6.99
CA ASN A 317 -16.27 -9.10 -7.90
C ASN A 317 -16.81 -10.04 -8.99
N TYR A 318 -17.66 -10.99 -8.60
CA TYR A 318 -18.29 -11.95 -9.53
C TYR A 318 -19.39 -11.30 -10.35
N VAL A 319 -20.19 -10.41 -9.76
CA VAL A 319 -21.17 -9.59 -10.49
C VAL A 319 -20.48 -8.78 -11.57
N ALA A 320 -19.38 -8.09 -11.24
CA ALA A 320 -18.63 -7.31 -12.21
C ALA A 320 -18.05 -8.18 -13.33
N LEU A 321 -17.58 -9.38 -13.01
CA LEU A 321 -17.03 -10.32 -13.98
C LEU A 321 -18.11 -10.79 -14.97
N ASP A 322 -19.25 -11.25 -14.46
CA ASP A 322 -20.34 -11.74 -15.31
C ASP A 322 -20.95 -10.61 -16.16
N LEU A 323 -21.10 -9.40 -15.59
CA LEU A 323 -21.57 -8.23 -16.36
C LEU A 323 -20.61 -7.85 -17.49
N LEU A 324 -19.30 -7.89 -17.21
CA LEU A 324 -18.29 -7.52 -18.20
C LEU A 324 -18.16 -8.55 -19.33
N GLU A 325 -18.40 -9.83 -19.03
CA GLU A 325 -18.33 -10.94 -19.99
C GLU A 325 -19.67 -11.28 -20.65
N GLY A 326 -20.75 -10.66 -20.20
CA GLY A 326 -22.11 -10.96 -20.67
C GLY A 326 -22.51 -12.41 -20.36
N SER A 327 -22.10 -12.92 -19.20
CA SER A 327 -22.29 -14.30 -18.76
C SER A 327 -23.05 -14.37 -17.44
N ASP A 328 -23.41 -15.58 -17.01
CA ASP A 328 -23.95 -15.96 -15.72
C ASP A 328 -23.13 -17.09 -15.07
N ALA A 329 -21.88 -17.24 -15.52
CA ALA A 329 -21.00 -18.34 -15.14
C ALA A 329 -20.73 -18.42 -13.62
N HIS A 330 -20.84 -17.30 -12.92
CA HIS A 330 -20.54 -17.17 -11.50
C HIS A 330 -21.80 -16.90 -10.65
N GLN A 331 -23.00 -17.13 -11.18
CA GLN A 331 -24.28 -16.82 -10.52
C GLN A 331 -24.44 -17.51 -9.14
N ALA A 332 -23.70 -18.58 -8.89
CA ALA A 332 -23.69 -19.26 -7.59
C ALA A 332 -23.00 -18.44 -6.46
N GLU A 333 -22.21 -17.44 -6.82
CA GLU A 333 -21.37 -16.65 -5.89
C GLU A 333 -22.05 -15.34 -5.43
N TYR A 334 -23.26 -15.04 -5.97
CA TYR A 334 -24.00 -13.81 -5.65
C TYR A 334 -25.50 -13.99 -5.79
N THR A 335 -26.25 -13.08 -5.18
CA THR A 335 -27.72 -13.04 -5.23
C THR A 335 -28.21 -11.91 -6.14
N ALA A 336 -29.50 -11.90 -6.48
CA ALA A 336 -30.12 -10.78 -7.19
C ALA A 336 -30.04 -9.43 -6.39
N GLU A 337 -30.04 -9.53 -5.07
CA GLU A 337 -29.85 -8.36 -4.18
C GLU A 337 -28.41 -7.82 -4.29
N ASP A 338 -27.41 -8.68 -4.37
CA ASP A 338 -26.00 -8.28 -4.57
C ASP A 338 -25.82 -7.57 -5.91
N VAL A 339 -26.47 -8.06 -6.97
CA VAL A 339 -26.46 -7.39 -8.28
C VAL A 339 -27.07 -6.00 -8.18
N ALA A 340 -28.23 -5.86 -7.54
CA ALA A 340 -28.89 -4.56 -7.38
C ALA A 340 -28.04 -3.59 -6.55
N LYS A 341 -27.47 -4.06 -5.45
CA LYS A 341 -26.58 -3.29 -4.56
C LYS A 341 -25.31 -2.82 -5.31
N PHE A 342 -24.67 -3.72 -6.05
CA PHE A 342 -23.45 -3.38 -6.79
C PHE A 342 -23.72 -2.38 -7.91
N ARG A 343 -24.81 -2.56 -8.68
CA ARG A 343 -25.21 -1.61 -9.74
C ARG A 343 -25.51 -0.22 -9.18
N ALA A 344 -26.28 -0.13 -8.11
CA ALA A 344 -26.58 1.14 -7.45
C ALA A 344 -25.32 1.84 -6.93
N TYR A 345 -24.39 1.06 -6.37
CA TYR A 345 -23.08 1.58 -5.97
C TYR A 345 -22.29 2.11 -7.16
N MET A 346 -22.15 1.34 -8.23
CA MET A 346 -21.44 1.72 -9.46
C MET A 346 -22.03 3.00 -10.06
N GLU A 347 -23.34 3.08 -10.23
CA GLU A 347 -24.04 4.27 -10.74
C GLU A 347 -23.75 5.50 -9.87
N GLY A 348 -23.80 5.35 -8.55
CA GLY A 348 -23.47 6.41 -7.60
C GLY A 348 -22.01 6.88 -7.69
N GLN A 349 -21.07 5.98 -7.94
CA GLN A 349 -19.66 6.32 -8.11
C GLN A 349 -19.39 6.99 -9.47
N LEU A 350 -19.95 6.45 -10.55
CA LEU A 350 -19.80 7.01 -11.89
C LEU A 350 -20.45 8.40 -12.01
N ALA A 351 -21.53 8.67 -11.27
CA ALA A 351 -22.16 9.99 -11.21
C ALA A 351 -21.25 11.08 -10.62
N LYS A 352 -20.25 10.71 -9.82
CA LYS A 352 -19.25 11.66 -9.25
C LYS A 352 -18.23 12.15 -10.27
N ILE A 353 -18.15 11.49 -11.44
CA ILE A 353 -17.17 11.84 -12.47
C ILE A 353 -17.66 13.07 -13.22
N ASP A 354 -16.99 14.18 -12.96
CA ASP A 354 -17.12 15.41 -13.76
C ASP A 354 -15.94 15.46 -14.74
N LEU A 355 -16.26 15.25 -16.03
CA LEU A 355 -15.30 15.22 -17.12
C LEU A 355 -15.94 15.72 -18.42
N PRO A 356 -15.37 16.72 -19.11
CA PRO A 356 -15.82 17.11 -20.43
C PRO A 356 -15.75 15.91 -21.40
N GLY A 357 -16.82 15.67 -22.15
CA GLY A 357 -16.88 14.52 -23.07
C GLY A 357 -16.93 13.17 -22.37
N LYS A 358 -17.54 13.12 -21.17
CA LYS A 358 -17.71 11.89 -20.39
C LYS A 358 -18.31 10.76 -21.25
N ASP A 359 -17.60 9.64 -21.33
CA ASP A 359 -17.99 8.44 -22.05
C ASP A 359 -18.50 7.41 -21.02
N GLU A 360 -19.81 7.40 -20.83
CA GLU A 360 -20.48 6.56 -19.81
C GLU A 360 -20.15 5.07 -20.01
N ALA A 361 -20.22 4.56 -21.26
CA ALA A 361 -19.97 3.16 -21.55
C ALA A 361 -18.51 2.76 -21.27
N TYR A 362 -17.56 3.60 -21.62
CA TYR A 362 -16.15 3.35 -21.34
C TYR A 362 -15.85 3.37 -19.83
N LEU A 363 -16.41 4.35 -19.11
CA LEU A 363 -16.23 4.47 -17.67
C LEU A 363 -16.84 3.27 -16.91
N GLU A 364 -18.03 2.81 -17.33
CA GLU A 364 -18.65 1.60 -16.80
C GLU A 364 -17.76 0.38 -17.04
N GLU A 365 -17.26 0.18 -18.27
CA GLU A 365 -16.34 -0.91 -18.59
C GLU A 365 -15.08 -0.87 -17.74
N ARG A 366 -14.46 0.30 -17.51
CA ARG A 366 -13.27 0.44 -16.66
C ARG A 366 -13.57 0.16 -15.21
N PHE A 367 -14.73 0.60 -14.72
CA PHE A 367 -15.19 0.32 -13.37
C PHE A 367 -15.40 -1.19 -13.17
N LEU A 368 -16.15 -1.84 -14.07
CA LEU A 368 -16.36 -3.28 -14.01
C LEU A 368 -15.05 -4.06 -14.09
N THR A 369 -14.12 -3.66 -14.97
CA THR A 369 -12.79 -4.27 -15.10
C THR A 369 -12.04 -4.27 -13.78
N MET A 370 -12.09 -3.18 -13.03
CA MET A 370 -11.41 -3.04 -11.74
C MET A 370 -11.93 -4.05 -10.71
N TYR A 371 -13.24 -4.27 -10.67
CA TYR A 371 -13.84 -5.24 -9.75
C TYR A 371 -13.77 -6.69 -10.26
N ALA A 372 -13.73 -6.91 -11.58
CA ALA A 372 -13.63 -8.23 -12.18
C ALA A 372 -12.22 -8.84 -12.08
N ASN A 373 -11.17 -8.02 -12.21
CA ASN A 373 -9.79 -8.54 -12.27
C ASN A 373 -9.34 -9.32 -11.04
N PRO A 374 -9.70 -8.97 -9.78
CA PRO A 374 -9.40 -9.84 -8.63
C PRO A 374 -10.01 -11.23 -8.77
N ALA A 375 -11.26 -11.35 -9.24
CA ALA A 375 -11.89 -12.65 -9.48
C ALA A 375 -11.19 -13.41 -10.60
N ARG A 376 -10.86 -12.77 -11.74
CA ARG A 376 -10.09 -13.40 -12.83
C ARG A 376 -8.75 -13.92 -12.36
N ASN A 377 -8.00 -13.12 -11.61
CA ASN A 377 -6.68 -13.51 -11.10
C ASN A 377 -6.79 -14.69 -10.12
N TYR A 378 -7.77 -14.67 -9.22
CA TYR A 378 -8.04 -15.75 -8.28
C TYR A 378 -8.41 -17.06 -9.00
N LEU A 379 -9.32 -17.00 -9.97
CA LEU A 379 -9.75 -18.19 -10.75
C LEU A 379 -8.61 -18.77 -11.60
N ALA A 380 -7.66 -17.95 -12.05
CA ALA A 380 -6.53 -18.39 -12.86
C ALA A 380 -5.48 -19.21 -12.09
N VAL A 381 -5.50 -19.17 -10.74
CA VAL A 381 -4.53 -19.88 -9.88
C VAL A 381 -5.16 -21.00 -9.03
N ARG A 382 -6.44 -21.27 -9.26
CA ARG A 382 -7.20 -22.39 -8.72
C ARG A 382 -7.09 -23.59 -9.66
#